data_d88d69d76e767b2b8eb81963b170d166
#
_entry.id   d88d69d76e767b2b8eb81963b170d166
#
_cell.length_a   1.000
_cell.length_b   1.000
_cell.length_c   1.000
_cell.angle_alpha   90.00
_cell.angle_beta   90.00
_cell.angle_gamma   90.00
#
_symmetry.space_group_name_H-M   'P 1'
#
loop_
_entity.id
_entity.type
_entity.pdbx_description
1 polymer ?
#
loop_
_entity_poly.entity_id
_entity_poly.type
_entity_poly.pdbx_seq_one_letter_code
_entity_poly.pdbx_strand_id
1 'polypeptide(L)'
;MKKNLDIILDNIVILAEQIGFSDDIDKMVLMSMLVNFGYLSKNDDYNGKVTEEVLELYQGAIFELGLIPIIGNGCCRHISSLAKLILDKFAIKNEVTAAIKLKELKGKSDIDSLLMKSEMIKQESYCNHALNIVRIGNKDIALNLLPGVGSMLYSINQNVAVEFFEDVDLETNYLIYNYSPFFEGRKDFDRIKPLNIEEQEEILRGGKNAMLVTRANIDLLEEFYTNNRPYMEEIDNSYKKILVKEKRL
;
A
#
# COMPACT_ATOMS: atom_id res chain seq x y z
N MET A 1 -19.30 -2.45 9.29
CA MET A 1 -18.12 -2.25 8.41
C MET A 1 -17.01 -3.25 8.72
N LYS A 2 -16.42 -3.27 9.93
CA LYS A 2 -15.29 -4.18 10.25
C LYS A 2 -15.61 -5.65 9.97
N LYS A 3 -16.76 -6.16 10.41
CA LYS A 3 -17.18 -7.55 10.17
C LYS A 3 -17.21 -7.90 8.67
N ASN A 4 -17.67 -6.99 7.82
CA ASN A 4 -17.72 -7.23 6.37
C ASN A 4 -16.32 -7.21 5.75
N LEU A 5 -15.42 -6.36 6.25
CA LEU A 5 -14.02 -6.39 5.87
C LEU A 5 -13.37 -7.72 6.23
N ASP A 6 -13.61 -8.23 7.45
CA ASP A 6 -13.07 -9.51 7.90
C ASP A 6 -13.54 -10.66 6.98
N ILE A 7 -14.83 -10.65 6.57
CA ILE A 7 -15.37 -11.64 5.62
C ILE A 7 -14.65 -11.54 4.26
N ILE A 8 -14.47 -10.33 3.73
CA ILE A 8 -13.76 -10.13 2.46
C ILE A 8 -12.33 -10.66 2.57
N LEU A 9 -11.62 -10.35 3.66
CA LEU A 9 -10.26 -10.81 3.88
C LEU A 9 -10.18 -12.34 4.00
N ASP A 10 -11.15 -12.99 4.65
CA ASP A 10 -11.23 -14.46 4.73
C ASP A 10 -11.45 -15.06 3.34
N ASN A 11 -12.32 -14.46 2.53
CA ASN A 11 -12.58 -14.90 1.18
C ASN A 11 -11.36 -14.72 0.25
N ILE A 12 -10.47 -13.76 0.51
CA ILE A 12 -9.19 -13.61 -0.22
C ILE A 12 -8.28 -14.81 0.05
N VAL A 13 -8.24 -15.33 1.26
CA VAL A 13 -7.46 -16.53 1.59
C VAL A 13 -7.99 -17.74 0.80
N ILE A 14 -9.30 -17.90 0.78
CA ILE A 14 -9.95 -18.97 0.00
C ILE A 14 -9.64 -18.82 -1.50
N LEU A 15 -9.71 -17.60 -2.03
CA LEU A 15 -9.37 -17.31 -3.42
C LEU A 15 -7.91 -17.69 -3.74
N ALA A 16 -6.97 -17.37 -2.86
CA ALA A 16 -5.56 -17.73 -3.04
C ALA A 16 -5.39 -19.27 -3.17
N GLU A 17 -6.10 -20.03 -2.35
CA GLU A 17 -6.11 -21.50 -2.40
C GLU A 17 -6.71 -22.02 -3.71
N GLN A 18 -7.82 -21.43 -4.16
CA GLN A 18 -8.49 -21.80 -5.42
C GLN A 18 -7.62 -21.55 -6.66
N ILE A 19 -6.87 -20.43 -6.66
CA ILE A 19 -5.93 -20.09 -7.74
C ILE A 19 -4.66 -20.94 -7.65
N GLY A 20 -4.37 -21.53 -6.49
CA GLY A 20 -3.14 -22.27 -6.21
C GLY A 20 -1.97 -21.38 -5.80
N PHE A 21 -2.25 -20.16 -5.36
CA PHE A 21 -1.25 -19.20 -4.88
C PHE A 21 -0.89 -19.52 -3.42
N SER A 22 0.22 -20.24 -3.25
CA SER A 22 0.58 -20.82 -1.96
C SER A 22 1.78 -20.16 -1.26
N ASP A 23 2.73 -19.60 -2.02
CA ASP A 23 3.90 -18.92 -1.44
C ASP A 23 3.68 -17.40 -1.30
N ASP A 24 4.61 -16.74 -0.64
CA ASP A 24 4.49 -15.32 -0.30
C ASP A 24 4.50 -14.41 -1.54
N ILE A 25 5.22 -14.81 -2.59
CA ILE A 25 5.27 -14.04 -3.85
C ILE A 25 3.94 -14.15 -4.59
N ASP A 26 3.40 -15.35 -4.71
CA ASP A 26 2.10 -15.60 -5.32
C ASP A 26 1.00 -14.78 -4.60
N LYS A 27 0.99 -14.79 -3.27
CA LYS A 27 0.03 -14.05 -2.44
C LYS A 27 0.20 -12.53 -2.55
N MET A 28 1.44 -12.05 -2.65
CA MET A 28 1.72 -10.63 -2.91
C MET A 28 1.20 -10.21 -4.29
N VAL A 29 1.36 -11.05 -5.30
CA VAL A 29 0.81 -10.81 -6.64
C VAL A 29 -0.71 -10.77 -6.61
N LEU A 30 -1.36 -11.72 -5.92
CA LEU A 30 -2.82 -11.71 -5.76
C LEU A 30 -3.32 -10.42 -5.09
N MET A 31 -2.67 -10.01 -3.99
CA MET A 31 -2.99 -8.75 -3.33
C MET A 31 -2.86 -7.57 -4.31
N SER A 32 -1.77 -7.52 -5.08
CA SER A 32 -1.54 -6.47 -6.08
C SER A 32 -2.61 -6.47 -7.17
N MET A 33 -3.05 -7.63 -7.64
CA MET A 33 -4.14 -7.75 -8.60
C MET A 33 -5.47 -7.24 -8.04
N LEU A 34 -5.82 -7.64 -6.82
CA LEU A 34 -7.07 -7.25 -6.17
C LEU A 34 -7.15 -5.73 -5.96
N VAL A 35 -6.04 -5.10 -5.63
CA VAL A 35 -5.99 -3.65 -5.38
C VAL A 35 -5.89 -2.86 -6.68
N ASN A 36 -4.99 -3.25 -7.60
CA ASN A 36 -4.72 -2.47 -8.81
C ASN A 36 -5.81 -2.58 -9.88
N PHE A 37 -6.45 -3.72 -10.01
CA PHE A 37 -7.52 -3.93 -11.00
C PHE A 37 -8.92 -3.57 -10.49
N GLY A 38 -9.00 -2.95 -9.31
CA GLY A 38 -10.25 -2.38 -8.81
C GLY A 38 -11.23 -3.39 -8.22
N TYR A 39 -10.80 -4.64 -7.97
CA TYR A 39 -11.65 -5.61 -7.28
C TYR A 39 -11.92 -5.22 -5.83
N LEU A 40 -10.98 -4.52 -5.18
CA LEU A 40 -11.12 -4.01 -3.82
C LEU A 40 -10.93 -2.50 -3.73
N SER A 41 -10.32 -1.87 -4.71
CA SER A 41 -10.04 -0.44 -4.75
C SER A 41 -10.82 0.21 -5.88
N LYS A 42 -12.00 0.73 -5.59
CA LYS A 42 -12.82 1.50 -6.54
C LYS A 42 -12.32 2.94 -6.72
N ASN A 43 -11.05 3.16 -6.72
CA ASN A 43 -10.45 4.47 -6.61
C ASN A 43 -10.66 5.32 -7.87
N ASP A 44 -11.92 5.70 -8.13
CA ASP A 44 -12.32 6.55 -9.25
C ASP A 44 -11.92 8.02 -9.03
N ASP A 45 -11.64 8.41 -7.77
CA ASP A 45 -11.35 9.80 -7.43
C ASP A 45 -10.22 9.89 -6.40
N TYR A 46 -9.02 10.19 -6.86
CA TYR A 46 -7.84 10.47 -6.04
C TYR A 46 -7.96 11.85 -5.35
N ASN A 47 -9.15 12.14 -4.82
CA ASN A 47 -9.44 13.44 -4.24
C ASN A 47 -9.11 13.47 -2.75
N GLY A 48 -7.89 13.90 -2.42
CA GLY A 48 -7.41 14.03 -1.05
C GLY A 48 -8.34 14.85 -0.15
N LYS A 49 -9.08 15.80 -0.71
CA LYS A 49 -10.00 16.66 0.03
C LYS A 49 -11.17 15.88 0.64
N VAL A 50 -11.80 14.98 -0.12
CA VAL A 50 -12.89 14.14 0.41
C VAL A 50 -12.36 13.22 1.50
N THR A 51 -11.12 12.74 1.36
CA THR A 51 -10.48 11.91 2.37
C THR A 51 -10.21 12.66 3.67
N GLU A 52 -9.80 13.93 3.59
CA GLU A 52 -9.60 14.78 4.78
C GLU A 52 -10.92 15.05 5.50
N GLU A 53 -11.97 15.40 4.78
CA GLU A 53 -13.31 15.57 5.36
C GLU A 53 -13.78 14.30 6.08
N VAL A 54 -13.48 13.11 5.50
CA VAL A 54 -13.80 11.82 6.11
C VAL A 54 -12.99 11.58 7.38
N LEU A 55 -11.70 11.88 7.37
CA LEU A 55 -10.83 11.68 8.52
C LEU A 55 -11.16 12.65 9.65
N GLU A 56 -11.54 13.89 9.36
CA GLU A 56 -12.02 14.86 10.34
C GLU A 56 -13.30 14.41 11.04
N LEU A 57 -14.25 13.82 10.28
CA LEU A 57 -15.49 13.25 10.83
C LEU A 57 -15.23 12.08 11.80
N TYR A 58 -14.10 11.38 11.64
CA TYR A 58 -13.76 10.22 12.46
C TYR A 58 -12.70 10.51 13.53
N GLN A 59 -12.43 11.76 13.84
CA GLN A 59 -11.54 12.11 14.95
C GLN A 59 -11.98 11.41 16.23
N GLY A 60 -11.18 10.44 16.69
CA GLY A 60 -11.44 9.64 17.88
C GLY A 60 -12.17 8.30 17.67
N ALA A 61 -12.60 7.97 16.46
CA ALA A 61 -13.09 6.62 16.14
C ALA A 61 -11.96 5.75 15.60
N ILE A 62 -11.91 4.49 16.01
CA ILE A 62 -11.02 3.49 15.40
C ILE A 62 -11.61 3.12 14.04
N PHE A 63 -11.11 3.72 12.99
CA PHE A 63 -11.51 3.47 11.62
C PHE A 63 -10.37 2.80 10.85
N GLU A 64 -10.67 1.65 10.24
CA GLU A 64 -9.69 0.96 9.39
C GLU A 64 -9.48 1.74 8.10
N LEU A 65 -8.31 2.36 7.94
CA LEU A 65 -7.98 3.16 6.75
C LEU A 65 -8.13 2.37 5.45
N GLY A 66 -7.94 1.05 5.49
CA GLY A 66 -8.14 0.16 4.34
C GLY A 66 -9.59 0.02 3.86
N LEU A 67 -10.59 0.49 4.62
CA LEU A 67 -11.98 0.53 4.16
C LEU A 67 -12.23 1.66 3.15
N ILE A 68 -11.43 2.72 3.19
CA ILE A 68 -11.58 3.89 2.33
C ILE A 68 -11.47 3.54 0.83
N PRO A 69 -10.49 2.75 0.38
CA PRO A 69 -10.43 2.32 -1.03
C PRO A 69 -11.65 1.51 -1.47
N ILE A 70 -12.20 0.67 -0.57
CA ILE A 70 -13.36 -0.18 -0.88
C ILE A 70 -14.59 0.66 -1.23
N ILE A 71 -14.75 1.82 -0.59
CA ILE A 71 -15.87 2.75 -0.85
C ILE A 71 -15.59 3.72 -2.01
N GLY A 72 -14.50 3.54 -2.73
CA GLY A 72 -14.19 4.34 -3.92
C GLY A 72 -13.47 5.64 -3.65
N ASN A 73 -12.76 5.73 -2.53
CA ASN A 73 -12.06 6.96 -2.14
C ASN A 73 -10.65 6.64 -1.62
N GLY A 74 -9.86 7.67 -1.37
CA GLY A 74 -8.58 7.53 -0.70
C GLY A 74 -7.37 7.97 -1.50
N CYS A 75 -6.22 7.88 -0.86
CA CYS A 75 -4.91 8.19 -1.44
C CYS A 75 -3.93 7.06 -1.12
N CYS A 76 -2.65 7.23 -1.44
CA CYS A 76 -1.62 6.21 -1.27
C CYS A 76 -1.61 5.55 0.12
N ARG A 77 -1.78 6.30 1.21
CA ARG A 77 -1.83 5.74 2.58
C ARG A 77 -3.00 4.79 2.82
N HIS A 78 -4.16 5.04 2.19
CA HIS A 78 -5.34 4.18 2.31
C HIS A 78 -5.16 2.89 1.51
N ILE A 79 -4.63 3.00 0.31
CA ILE A 79 -4.27 1.88 -0.56
C ILE A 79 -3.23 0.99 0.14
N SER A 80 -2.16 1.59 0.67
CA SER A 80 -1.13 0.84 1.42
C SER A 80 -1.70 0.19 2.69
N SER A 81 -2.67 0.83 3.35
CA SER A 81 -3.35 0.24 4.51
C SER A 81 -4.21 -0.95 4.13
N LEU A 82 -4.93 -0.90 2.99
CA LEU A 82 -5.67 -2.05 2.48
C LEU A 82 -4.73 -3.20 2.13
N ALA A 83 -3.63 -2.91 1.42
CA ALA A 83 -2.61 -3.88 1.09
C ALA A 83 -2.02 -4.54 2.36
N LYS A 84 -1.74 -3.72 3.39
CA LYS A 84 -1.27 -4.24 4.68
C LYS A 84 -2.26 -5.23 5.29
N LEU A 85 -3.54 -4.92 5.33
CA LEU A 85 -4.56 -5.82 5.88
C LEU A 85 -4.61 -7.16 5.16
N ILE A 86 -4.48 -7.15 3.83
CA ILE A 86 -4.48 -8.37 3.02
C ILE A 86 -3.20 -9.18 3.28
N LEU A 87 -2.04 -8.52 3.29
CA LEU A 87 -0.75 -9.17 3.55
C LEU A 87 -0.68 -9.75 4.98
N ASP A 88 -1.21 -9.03 5.97
CA ASP A 88 -1.33 -9.51 7.36
C ASP A 88 -2.22 -10.77 7.43
N LYS A 89 -3.30 -10.81 6.63
CA LYS A 89 -4.18 -11.98 6.55
C LYS A 89 -3.46 -13.21 5.98
N PHE A 90 -2.53 -13.00 5.07
CA PHE A 90 -1.63 -14.03 4.55
C PHE A 90 -0.46 -14.37 5.47
N ALA A 91 -0.35 -13.73 6.62
CA ALA A 91 0.79 -13.81 7.54
C ALA A 91 2.14 -13.40 6.89
N ILE A 92 2.09 -12.57 5.85
CA ILE A 92 3.26 -12.00 5.21
C ILE A 92 3.69 -10.77 6.01
N LYS A 93 4.95 -10.79 6.47
CA LYS A 93 5.51 -9.70 7.24
C LYS A 93 5.61 -8.45 6.37
N ASN A 94 4.89 -7.39 6.77
CA ASN A 94 4.84 -6.14 6.02
C ASN A 94 4.56 -4.93 6.91
N GLU A 95 4.84 -3.73 6.40
CA GLU A 95 4.58 -2.47 7.08
C GLU A 95 4.25 -1.37 6.07
N VAL A 96 3.38 -0.44 6.45
CA VAL A 96 3.18 0.80 5.69
C VAL A 96 4.24 1.80 6.13
N THR A 97 4.93 2.39 5.18
CA THR A 97 5.92 3.42 5.45
C THR A 97 5.63 4.71 4.69
N ALA A 98 6.01 5.82 5.29
CA ALA A 98 5.97 7.12 4.64
C ALA A 98 7.18 7.30 3.73
N ALA A 99 6.98 7.94 2.58
CA ALA A 99 8.00 8.19 1.58
C ALA A 99 7.98 9.63 1.08
N ILE A 100 9.17 10.13 0.71
CA ILE A 100 9.36 11.44 0.11
C ILE A 100 10.11 11.26 -1.21
N LYS A 101 9.59 11.80 -2.31
CA LYS A 101 10.33 11.85 -3.57
C LYS A 101 11.61 12.64 -3.41
N LEU A 102 12.73 12.15 -3.95
CA LEU A 102 14.01 12.86 -3.88
C LEU A 102 13.94 14.23 -4.57
N LYS A 103 13.12 14.37 -5.60
CA LYS A 103 12.86 15.66 -6.27
C LYS A 103 12.39 16.74 -5.31
N GLU A 104 11.56 16.41 -4.33
CA GLU A 104 11.03 17.36 -3.34
C GLU A 104 12.12 17.88 -2.38
N LEU A 105 13.25 17.18 -2.33
CA LEU A 105 14.40 17.52 -1.49
C LEU A 105 15.44 18.35 -2.22
N LYS A 106 15.35 18.46 -3.55
CA LYS A 106 16.29 19.22 -4.39
C LYS A 106 16.30 20.71 -3.97
N GLY A 107 17.47 21.22 -3.64
CA GLY A 107 17.66 22.63 -3.21
C GLY A 107 17.44 22.89 -1.72
N LYS A 108 17.07 21.87 -0.95
CA LYS A 108 17.12 21.94 0.52
C LYS A 108 18.50 21.48 0.94
N SER A 109 19.41 22.44 1.14
CA SER A 109 20.85 22.23 1.31
C SER A 109 21.27 21.49 2.59
N ASP A 110 20.31 20.89 3.30
CA ASP A 110 20.63 20.39 4.62
C ASP A 110 19.75 19.21 4.99
N ILE A 111 20.26 18.00 4.66
CA ILE A 111 19.63 16.76 5.11
C ILE A 111 19.76 16.61 6.62
N ASP A 112 20.83 17.12 7.22
CA ASP A 112 20.92 17.20 8.67
C ASP A 112 19.78 18.07 9.23
N SER A 113 19.33 19.11 8.53
CA SER A 113 18.14 19.86 8.90
C SER A 113 16.84 19.11 8.65
N LEU A 114 16.79 18.17 7.68
CA LEU A 114 15.69 17.24 7.50
C LEU A 114 15.72 16.12 8.57
N LEU A 115 16.90 15.65 8.94
CA LEU A 115 17.08 14.68 10.03
C LEU A 115 16.79 15.31 11.39
N MET A 116 17.21 16.56 11.64
CA MET A 116 16.80 17.33 12.83
C MET A 116 15.30 17.65 12.83
N LYS A 117 14.70 17.85 11.67
CA LYS A 117 13.26 17.95 11.47
C LYS A 117 12.57 16.58 11.41
N SER A 118 13.26 15.47 11.67
CA SER A 118 12.65 14.14 11.75
C SER A 118 11.52 14.09 12.79
N GLU A 119 11.58 14.91 13.83
CA GLU A 119 10.46 15.16 14.72
C GLU A 119 9.30 15.92 14.03
N MET A 120 9.58 16.74 13.02
CA MET A 120 8.57 17.42 12.20
C MET A 120 8.05 16.52 11.07
N ILE A 121 8.83 15.55 10.59
CA ILE A 121 8.37 14.50 9.67
C ILE A 121 7.38 13.58 10.38
N LYS A 122 7.49 13.41 11.70
CA LYS A 122 6.45 12.82 12.54
C LYS A 122 5.10 13.53 12.42
N GLN A 123 5.09 14.79 12.04
CA GLN A 123 3.89 15.59 11.81
C GLN A 123 3.49 15.55 10.32
N GLU A 124 3.42 14.39 9.70
CA GLU A 124 2.76 14.07 8.40
C GLU A 124 2.91 15.07 7.22
N SER A 125 3.35 16.32 7.48
CA SER A 125 3.33 17.42 6.53
C SER A 125 4.39 17.38 5.44
N TYR A 126 5.38 16.49 5.53
CA TYR A 126 6.48 16.38 4.56
C TYR A 126 6.46 15.09 3.75
N CYS A 127 5.80 14.05 4.22
CA CYS A 127 5.68 12.82 3.47
C CYS A 127 4.50 12.91 2.52
N ASN A 128 4.78 12.96 1.22
CA ASN A 128 3.76 13.09 0.18
C ASN A 128 3.33 11.74 -0.40
N HIS A 129 3.89 10.64 0.08
CA HIS A 129 3.59 9.31 -0.42
C HIS A 129 3.63 8.26 0.69
N ALA A 130 2.91 7.16 0.49
CA ALA A 130 2.96 5.97 1.34
C ALA A 130 3.06 4.72 0.47
N LEU A 131 3.80 3.74 0.95
CA LEU A 131 4.00 2.45 0.29
C LEU A 131 4.17 1.34 1.34
N ASN A 132 4.24 0.09 0.89
CA ASN A 132 4.43 -1.05 1.76
C ASN A 132 5.87 -1.56 1.68
N ILE A 133 6.47 -1.86 2.82
CA ILE A 133 7.66 -2.69 2.90
C ILE A 133 7.19 -4.11 3.14
N VAL A 134 7.63 -5.04 2.30
CA VAL A 134 7.22 -6.45 2.36
C VAL A 134 8.48 -7.32 2.48
N ARG A 135 8.46 -8.28 3.39
CA ARG A 135 9.55 -9.24 3.53
C ARG A 135 9.24 -10.50 2.75
N ILE A 136 10.06 -10.77 1.73
CA ILE A 136 10.00 -11.97 0.91
C ILE A 136 11.27 -12.78 1.16
N GLY A 137 11.12 -13.92 1.82
CA GLY A 137 12.27 -14.68 2.31
C GLY A 137 13.14 -13.84 3.24
N ASN A 138 14.39 -13.59 2.85
CA ASN A 138 15.34 -12.79 3.62
C ASN A 138 15.52 -11.36 3.07
N LYS A 139 14.72 -10.94 2.08
CA LYS A 139 14.83 -9.62 1.45
C LYS A 139 13.64 -8.74 1.84
N ASP A 140 13.90 -7.49 2.11
CA ASP A 140 12.88 -6.45 2.22
C ASP A 140 12.76 -5.73 0.87
N ILE A 141 11.54 -5.63 0.39
CA ILE A 141 11.19 -5.02 -0.90
C ILE A 141 10.17 -3.93 -0.62
N ALA A 142 10.35 -2.76 -1.20
CA ALA A 142 9.32 -1.74 -1.17
C ALA A 142 8.35 -1.94 -2.34
N LEU A 143 7.07 -1.96 -2.05
CA LEU A 143 5.99 -2.16 -2.99
C LEU A 143 5.15 -0.88 -3.08
N ASN A 144 5.13 -0.28 -4.24
CA ASN A 144 4.31 0.88 -4.57
C ASN A 144 3.11 0.43 -5.40
N LEU A 145 1.93 0.59 -4.84
CA LEU A 145 0.66 0.25 -5.50
C LEU A 145 0.10 1.49 -6.17
N LEU A 146 -0.12 1.38 -7.47
CA LEU A 146 -0.65 2.45 -8.31
C LEU A 146 -1.93 1.96 -8.99
N PRO A 147 -3.11 2.19 -8.39
CA PRO A 147 -4.38 1.74 -8.93
C PRO A 147 -4.58 2.17 -10.39
N GLY A 148 -4.96 1.21 -11.24
CA GLY A 148 -5.14 1.41 -12.68
C GLY A 148 -3.85 1.47 -13.49
N VAL A 149 -2.67 1.52 -12.86
CA VAL A 149 -1.36 1.57 -13.53
C VAL A 149 -0.57 0.30 -13.32
N GLY A 150 -0.64 -0.29 -12.14
CA GLY A 150 0.09 -1.48 -11.75
C GLY A 150 0.89 -1.31 -10.46
N SER A 151 1.70 -2.31 -10.16
CA SER A 151 2.58 -2.28 -8.99
C SER A 151 4.02 -2.10 -9.44
N MET A 152 4.79 -1.35 -8.68
CA MET A 152 6.22 -1.19 -8.89
C MET A 152 6.98 -1.65 -7.66
N LEU A 153 7.98 -2.50 -7.87
CA LEU A 153 8.87 -2.98 -6.82
C LEU A 153 10.13 -2.11 -6.77
N TYR A 154 10.61 -1.87 -5.57
CA TYR A 154 11.80 -1.08 -5.29
C TYR A 154 12.78 -1.87 -4.43
N SER A 155 14.07 -1.74 -4.74
CA SER A 155 15.13 -2.17 -3.85
C SER A 155 15.29 -1.17 -2.71
N ILE A 156 15.62 -1.68 -1.53
CA ILE A 156 15.92 -0.85 -0.35
C ILE A 156 17.43 -0.86 -0.17
N ASN A 157 18.06 0.29 -0.39
CA ASN A 157 19.48 0.49 -0.12
C ASN A 157 19.65 1.02 1.30
N GLN A 158 20.06 0.14 2.18
CA GLN A 158 20.35 0.46 3.58
C GLN A 158 21.62 1.32 3.67
N ASN A 159 21.60 2.35 4.53
CA ASN A 159 22.76 3.18 4.87
C ASN A 159 23.39 3.98 3.72
N VAL A 160 22.63 4.36 2.72
CA VAL A 160 23.13 5.30 1.71
C VAL A 160 23.08 6.69 2.33
N ALA A 161 24.26 7.17 2.77
CA ALA A 161 24.42 8.58 3.08
C ALA A 161 23.94 9.41 1.89
N VAL A 162 23.25 10.47 2.16
CA VAL A 162 22.53 11.27 1.15
C VAL A 162 23.49 12.11 0.28
N GLU A 163 24.77 11.89 0.37
CA GLU A 163 25.83 12.61 -0.34
C GLU A 163 25.83 12.42 -1.87
N PHE A 164 24.97 11.53 -2.41
CA PHE A 164 25.03 11.16 -3.83
C PHE A 164 23.76 11.50 -4.60
N PHE A 165 23.38 12.78 -4.65
CA PHE A 165 22.28 13.21 -5.51
C PHE A 165 22.68 13.41 -6.99
N GLU A 166 23.97 13.41 -7.33
CA GLU A 166 24.43 13.83 -8.65
C GLU A 166 24.09 12.84 -9.78
N ASP A 167 24.00 11.54 -9.47
CA ASP A 167 23.73 10.48 -10.45
C ASP A 167 22.41 9.73 -10.22
N VAL A 168 21.46 10.32 -9.49
CA VAL A 168 20.21 9.65 -9.12
C VAL A 168 19.03 10.26 -9.84
N ASP A 169 18.20 9.42 -10.46
CA ASP A 169 16.90 9.85 -10.96
C ASP A 169 16.00 10.28 -9.79
N LEU A 170 15.86 11.59 -9.65
CA LEU A 170 15.11 12.21 -8.55
C LEU A 170 13.59 12.02 -8.67
N GLU A 171 13.08 11.70 -9.86
CA GLU A 171 11.63 11.54 -10.13
C GLU A 171 11.10 10.19 -9.64
N THR A 172 11.92 9.15 -9.74
CA THR A 172 11.50 7.77 -9.47
C THR A 172 12.06 7.20 -8.16
N ASN A 173 12.99 7.90 -7.53
CA ASN A 173 13.58 7.49 -6.25
C ASN A 173 12.92 8.19 -5.07
N TYR A 174 12.84 7.48 -3.94
CA TYR A 174 12.28 7.99 -2.70
C TYR A 174 13.23 7.78 -1.53
N LEU A 175 13.12 8.63 -0.51
CA LEU A 175 13.54 8.31 0.84
C LEU A 175 12.37 7.77 1.62
N ILE A 176 12.57 6.68 2.34
CA ILE A 176 11.63 6.13 3.29
C ILE A 176 12.16 6.35 4.71
N TYR A 177 11.25 6.66 5.62
CA TYR A 177 11.57 6.77 7.02
C TYR A 177 11.23 5.47 7.73
N ASN A 178 12.23 4.88 8.38
CA ASN A 178 12.10 3.63 9.09
C ASN A 178 11.39 3.82 10.44
N TYR A 179 10.08 3.77 10.39
CA TYR A 179 9.22 3.69 11.57
C TYR A 179 8.87 2.26 11.98
N SER A 180 9.27 1.32 11.15
CA SER A 180 8.80 -0.03 11.21
C SER A 180 9.45 -0.81 12.35
N PRO A 181 8.69 -1.65 13.09
CA PRO A 181 9.28 -2.66 13.96
C PRO A 181 10.18 -3.66 13.23
N PHE A 182 10.15 -3.70 11.88
CA PHE A 182 11.15 -4.44 11.08
C PHE A 182 12.56 -3.92 11.25
N PHE A 183 12.68 -2.66 11.57
CA PHE A 183 13.92 -1.92 11.62
C PHE A 183 14.22 -1.46 13.04
N GLU A 184 13.90 -2.29 14.04
CA GLU A 184 14.16 -1.99 15.45
C GLU A 184 15.57 -1.38 15.64
N GLY A 185 15.62 -0.21 16.23
CA GLY A 185 16.84 0.52 16.50
C GLY A 185 17.37 1.41 15.37
N ARG A 186 16.75 1.43 14.20
CA ARG A 186 17.12 2.36 13.13
C ARG A 186 16.29 3.63 13.20
N LYS A 187 16.98 4.76 13.20
CA LYS A 187 16.39 6.10 13.08
C LYS A 187 16.73 6.76 11.75
N ASP A 188 17.23 5.98 10.80
CA ASP A 188 17.82 6.48 9.57
C ASP A 188 16.83 6.42 8.41
N PHE A 189 17.07 7.24 7.40
CA PHE A 189 16.37 7.18 6.13
C PHE A 189 17.05 6.16 5.22
N ASP A 190 16.27 5.32 4.57
CA ASP A 190 16.75 4.46 3.50
C ASP A 190 16.30 5.01 2.16
N ARG A 191 17.18 4.93 1.18
CA ARG A 191 16.83 5.24 -0.21
C ARG A 191 16.24 4.00 -0.87
N ILE A 192 15.12 4.18 -1.56
CA ILE A 192 14.56 3.16 -2.41
C ILE A 192 14.66 3.57 -3.89
N LYS A 193 15.05 2.60 -4.72
CA LYS A 193 15.20 2.73 -6.16
C LYS A 193 14.27 1.75 -6.85
N PRO A 194 13.52 2.17 -7.90
CA PRO A 194 12.70 1.25 -8.67
C PRO A 194 13.58 0.14 -9.27
N LEU A 195 13.10 -1.10 -9.17
CA LEU A 195 13.68 -2.22 -9.87
C LEU A 195 13.35 -2.12 -11.36
N ASN A 196 14.31 -2.45 -12.21
CA ASN A 196 14.01 -2.58 -13.63
C ASN A 196 13.14 -3.82 -13.88
N ILE A 197 12.66 -3.99 -15.12
CA ILE A 197 11.74 -5.07 -15.48
C ILE A 197 12.37 -6.45 -15.21
N GLU A 198 13.64 -6.63 -15.54
CA GLU A 198 14.35 -7.90 -15.37
C GLU A 198 14.48 -8.26 -13.88
N GLU A 199 14.84 -7.29 -13.05
CA GLU A 199 14.94 -7.45 -11.58
C GLU A 199 13.56 -7.76 -10.95
N GLN A 200 12.49 -7.13 -11.44
CA GLN A 200 11.13 -7.43 -10.98
C GLN A 200 10.71 -8.85 -11.39
N GLU A 201 10.99 -9.24 -12.63
CA GLU A 201 10.71 -10.60 -13.11
C GLU A 201 11.51 -11.65 -12.33
N GLU A 202 12.77 -11.37 -11.97
CA GLU A 202 13.57 -12.29 -11.16
C GLU A 202 12.90 -12.57 -9.80
N ILE A 203 12.36 -11.53 -9.16
CA ILE A 203 11.60 -11.69 -7.91
C ILE A 203 10.34 -12.52 -8.16
N LEU A 204 9.57 -12.19 -9.20
CA LEU A 204 8.31 -12.87 -9.50
C LEU A 204 8.50 -14.34 -9.88
N ARG A 205 9.62 -14.69 -10.55
CA ARG A 205 9.99 -16.08 -10.84
C ARG A 205 10.29 -16.91 -9.60
N GLY A 206 10.54 -16.27 -8.44
CA GLY A 206 10.64 -16.95 -7.16
C GLY A 206 9.31 -17.51 -6.65
N GLY A 207 8.17 -17.00 -7.14
CA GLY A 207 6.84 -17.54 -6.88
C GLY A 207 6.55 -18.76 -7.76
N LYS A 208 5.77 -19.69 -7.25
CA LYS A 208 5.41 -20.92 -8.01
C LYS A 208 4.51 -20.62 -9.19
N ASN A 209 3.57 -19.70 -9.02
CA ASN A 209 2.52 -19.39 -9.98
C ASN A 209 2.41 -17.89 -10.32
N ALA A 210 3.20 -17.03 -9.70
CA ALA A 210 3.11 -15.57 -9.82
C ALA A 210 3.18 -15.06 -11.28
N MET A 211 3.91 -15.76 -12.15
CA MET A 211 4.04 -15.45 -13.58
C MET A 211 2.95 -16.12 -14.45
N LEU A 212 2.10 -16.97 -13.86
CA LEU A 212 1.13 -17.78 -14.59
C LEU A 212 -0.30 -17.25 -14.38
N VAL A 213 -0.56 -16.02 -14.83
CA VAL A 213 -1.94 -15.50 -14.85
C VAL A 213 -2.67 -16.08 -16.04
N THR A 214 -3.55 -17.03 -15.80
CA THR A 214 -4.37 -17.67 -16.81
C THR A 214 -5.75 -17.01 -16.92
N ARG A 215 -6.50 -17.33 -17.99
CA ARG A 215 -7.89 -16.90 -18.12
C ARG A 215 -8.75 -17.39 -16.94
N ALA A 216 -8.51 -18.63 -16.48
CA ALA A 216 -9.23 -19.20 -15.34
C ALA A 216 -8.97 -18.40 -14.04
N ASN A 217 -7.76 -17.85 -13.84
CA ASN A 217 -7.50 -16.99 -12.69
C ASN A 217 -8.32 -15.68 -12.76
N ILE A 218 -8.47 -15.10 -13.96
CA ILE A 218 -9.29 -13.90 -14.16
C ILE A 218 -10.75 -14.19 -13.86
N ASP A 219 -11.29 -15.31 -14.35
CA ASP A 219 -12.67 -15.73 -14.10
C ASP A 219 -12.92 -15.90 -12.58
N LEU A 220 -11.97 -16.49 -11.84
CA LEU A 220 -12.04 -16.60 -10.37
C LEU A 220 -12.00 -15.24 -9.65
N LEU A 221 -11.24 -14.28 -10.16
CA LEU A 221 -11.24 -12.91 -9.63
C LEU A 221 -12.57 -12.20 -9.86
N GLU A 222 -13.18 -12.38 -11.04
CA GLU A 222 -14.51 -11.83 -11.35
C GLU A 222 -15.59 -12.46 -10.46
N GLU A 223 -15.52 -13.77 -10.24
CA GLU A 223 -16.41 -14.48 -9.32
C GLU A 223 -16.22 -14.00 -7.88
N PHE A 224 -14.98 -13.87 -7.43
CA PHE A 224 -14.65 -13.30 -6.11
C PHE A 224 -15.28 -11.92 -5.92
N TYR A 225 -15.11 -11.03 -6.90
CA TYR A 225 -15.70 -9.69 -6.84
C TYR A 225 -17.22 -9.74 -6.73
N THR A 226 -17.86 -10.58 -7.56
CA THR A 226 -19.32 -10.75 -7.58
C THR A 226 -19.84 -11.26 -6.22
N ASN A 227 -19.17 -12.25 -5.65
CA ASN A 227 -19.56 -12.86 -4.38
C ASN A 227 -19.32 -11.93 -3.17
N ASN A 228 -18.34 -11.04 -3.24
CA ASN A 228 -18.02 -10.10 -2.16
C ASN A 228 -18.69 -8.73 -2.32
N ARG A 229 -19.27 -8.44 -3.46
CA ARG A 229 -19.95 -7.16 -3.75
C ARG A 229 -20.99 -6.77 -2.69
N PRO A 230 -21.87 -7.66 -2.17
CA PRO A 230 -22.81 -7.29 -1.11
C PRO A 230 -22.14 -6.74 0.14
N TYR A 231 -21.00 -7.32 0.55
CA TYR A 231 -20.24 -6.85 1.71
C TYR A 231 -19.61 -5.47 1.47
N MET A 232 -19.10 -5.24 0.25
CA MET A 232 -18.55 -3.94 -0.16
C MET A 232 -19.65 -2.86 -0.19
N GLU A 233 -20.82 -3.17 -0.70
CA GLU A 233 -21.99 -2.28 -0.72
C GLU A 233 -22.50 -1.96 0.68
N GLU A 234 -22.49 -2.92 1.60
CA GLU A 234 -22.81 -2.66 3.02
C GLU A 234 -21.81 -1.74 3.70
N ILE A 235 -20.52 -1.86 3.38
CA ILE A 235 -19.48 -0.95 3.87
C ILE A 235 -19.79 0.48 3.36
N ASP A 236 -20.03 0.63 2.07
CA ASP A 236 -20.35 1.92 1.43
C ASP A 236 -21.64 2.53 2.01
N ASN A 237 -22.71 1.75 2.14
CA ASN A 237 -23.97 2.19 2.72
C ASN A 237 -23.85 2.59 4.20
N SER A 238 -23.03 1.88 4.96
CA SER A 238 -22.76 2.20 6.37
C SER A 238 -22.01 3.52 6.48
N TYR A 239 -21.04 3.75 5.60
CA TYR A 239 -20.30 4.99 5.50
C TYR A 239 -21.21 6.18 5.16
N LYS A 240 -22.05 6.04 4.11
CA LYS A 240 -23.02 7.08 3.71
C LYS A 240 -23.99 7.45 4.83
N LYS A 241 -24.44 6.47 5.63
CA LYS A 241 -25.30 6.71 6.79
C LYS A 241 -24.60 7.55 7.87
N ILE A 242 -23.33 7.34 8.09
CA ILE A 242 -22.55 8.12 9.05
C ILE A 242 -22.44 9.57 8.56
N LEU A 243 -22.03 9.78 7.31
CA LEU A 243 -21.93 11.10 6.71
C LEU A 243 -23.25 11.90 6.79
N VAL A 244 -24.39 11.24 6.52
CA VAL A 244 -25.72 11.90 6.58
C VAL A 244 -26.09 12.26 8.01
N LYS A 245 -25.75 11.43 8.98
CA LYS A 245 -26.08 11.66 10.40
C LYS A 245 -25.34 12.87 10.96
N GLU A 246 -24.08 13.05 10.54
CA GLU A 246 -23.25 14.14 11.06
C GLU A 246 -23.47 15.49 10.35
N LYS A 247 -23.93 15.47 9.09
CA LYS A 247 -24.37 16.70 8.41
C LYS A 247 -25.71 17.26 8.93
N ARG A 248 -26.39 16.55 9.84
CA ARG A 248 -27.66 16.95 10.45
C ARG A 248 -27.53 17.48 11.87
N LEU A 249 -26.32 17.54 12.40
CA LEU A 249 -25.98 18.17 13.68
C LEU A 249 -25.28 19.50 13.44
#